data_cc0ffd30248931fbc1d04ee737d36dc1
#
_entry.id   cc0ffd30248931fbc1d04ee737d36dc1
#
_cell.length_a   1.000
_cell.length_b   1.000
_cell.length_c   1.000
_cell.angle_alpha   90.00
_cell.angle_beta   90.00
_cell.angle_gamma   90.00
#
_symmetry.space_group_name_H-M   'P 1'
#
loop_
_entity.id
_entity.type
_entity.pdbx_description
1 polymer ?
#
loop_
_entity_poly.entity_id
_entity_poly.type
_entity_poly.pdbx_seq_one_letter_code
_entity_poly.pdbx_strand_id
1 'polypeptide(L)'
;SEIKSAHLKEDNLAYIVYLADNIAAFADRRKKEDTEEKGFDLSVPLQSVFNVLNGNNQRFYYQPGDMDDQGKINYPASEKKPFSREFYMKICQRMLDNFRGMNWSEEYLNSLLAVMEANLSYMPSSTSNEELSDISLFDHVKLTAAISSCIYDYLNENHLSYKTELFDKKDFYDRNAFLLCSMDI
;
A
#
# COMPACT_ATOMS: atom_id res chain seq x y z
N SER A 1 10.40 -13.33 -10.23
CA SER A 1 10.17 -11.94 -9.80
C SER A 1 11.33 -11.08 -10.29
N GLU A 2 11.06 -9.82 -10.57
CA GLU A 2 12.08 -8.86 -11.06
C GLU A 2 13.26 -8.71 -10.09
N ILE A 3 13.04 -8.82 -8.79
CA ILE A 3 14.10 -8.79 -7.79
C ILE A 3 15.08 -9.98 -7.92
N LYS A 4 14.60 -11.16 -8.30
CA LYS A 4 15.49 -12.33 -8.51
C LYS A 4 16.39 -12.17 -9.72
N SER A 5 16.00 -11.41 -10.72
CA SER A 5 16.77 -11.12 -11.92
C SER A 5 17.68 -9.90 -11.79
N ALA A 6 17.44 -9.05 -10.79
CA ALA A 6 18.26 -7.86 -10.54
C ALA A 6 19.58 -8.27 -9.84
N HIS A 7 20.71 -7.78 -10.36
CA HIS A 7 22.01 -7.94 -9.72
C HIS A 7 22.20 -6.95 -8.56
N LEU A 8 21.41 -7.15 -7.49
CA LEU A 8 21.46 -6.32 -6.29
C LEU A 8 22.56 -6.80 -5.33
N LYS A 9 23.15 -5.87 -4.58
CA LYS A 9 24.08 -6.19 -3.49
C LYS A 9 23.36 -7.00 -2.40
N GLU A 10 24.12 -7.79 -1.61
CA GLU A 10 23.61 -8.65 -0.54
C GLU A 10 22.65 -7.93 0.44
N ASP A 11 22.99 -6.71 0.85
CA ASP A 11 22.25 -5.93 1.84
C ASP A 11 21.47 -4.76 1.20
N ASN A 12 20.89 -4.99 0.03
CA ASN A 12 20.03 -4.01 -0.62
C ASN A 12 18.65 -3.99 0.04
N LEU A 13 18.19 -2.80 0.46
CA LEU A 13 16.89 -2.60 1.09
C LEU A 13 15.70 -3.09 0.25
N ALA A 14 15.86 -3.20 -1.06
CA ALA A 14 14.82 -3.73 -1.94
C ALA A 14 14.34 -5.15 -1.56
N TYR A 15 15.20 -5.97 -0.94
CA TYR A 15 14.80 -7.28 -0.43
C TYR A 15 13.80 -7.18 0.72
N ILE A 16 14.06 -6.24 1.63
CA ILE A 16 13.18 -5.98 2.79
C ILE A 16 11.84 -5.43 2.33
N VAL A 17 11.87 -4.37 1.49
CA VAL A 17 10.65 -3.73 0.98
C VAL A 17 9.80 -4.72 0.18
N TYR A 18 10.43 -5.55 -0.68
CA TYR A 18 9.70 -6.56 -1.44
C TYR A 18 8.98 -7.57 -0.54
N LEU A 19 9.64 -8.05 0.53
CA LEU A 19 9.00 -8.97 1.46
C LEU A 19 7.87 -8.28 2.24
N ALA A 20 8.12 -7.07 2.74
CA ALA A 20 7.13 -6.31 3.49
C ALA A 20 5.89 -5.98 2.65
N ASP A 21 6.06 -5.61 1.38
CA ASP A 21 4.98 -5.40 0.42
C ASP A 21 4.12 -6.66 0.22
N ASN A 22 4.76 -7.83 0.09
CA ASN A 22 4.03 -9.09 -0.02
C ASN A 22 3.26 -9.45 1.25
N ILE A 23 3.81 -9.16 2.44
CA ILE A 23 3.14 -9.40 3.72
C ILE A 23 1.93 -8.45 3.84
N ALA A 24 2.11 -7.16 3.57
CA ALA A 24 1.03 -6.18 3.56
C ALA A 24 -0.06 -6.56 2.56
N ALA A 25 0.32 -6.92 1.33
CA ALA A 25 -0.62 -7.36 0.31
C ALA A 25 -1.41 -8.61 0.72
N PHE A 26 -0.80 -9.55 1.43
CA PHE A 26 -1.52 -10.74 1.94
C PHE A 26 -2.58 -10.35 2.98
N ALA A 27 -2.29 -9.38 3.84
CA ALA A 27 -3.24 -8.87 4.82
C ALA A 27 -4.39 -8.06 4.20
N ASP A 28 -4.08 -7.29 3.15
CA ASP A 28 -5.00 -6.35 2.51
C ASP A 28 -5.93 -7.00 1.47
N ARG A 29 -5.50 -8.10 0.86
CA ARG A 29 -6.21 -8.71 -0.27
C ARG A 29 -7.35 -9.58 0.18
N ARG A 30 -8.55 -9.05 0.06
CA ARG A 30 -9.80 -9.80 0.25
C ARG A 30 -10.32 -10.25 -1.11
N LYS A 31 -10.49 -11.55 -1.30
CA LYS A 31 -11.02 -12.10 -2.54
C LYS A 31 -12.51 -11.81 -2.64
N LYS A 32 -12.98 -11.55 -3.88
CA LYS A 32 -14.41 -11.53 -4.19
C LYS A 32 -14.93 -12.95 -4.17
N GLU A 33 -16.11 -13.13 -3.61
CA GLU A 33 -16.86 -14.39 -3.73
C GLU A 33 -17.31 -14.56 -5.19
N ASP A 34 -17.18 -15.77 -5.73
CA ASP A 34 -17.70 -16.19 -7.03
C ASP A 34 -17.31 -15.33 -8.26
N THR A 35 -16.07 -14.88 -8.34
CA THR A 35 -15.57 -14.21 -9.55
C THR A 35 -14.71 -15.15 -10.40
N GLU A 36 -15.05 -15.28 -11.69
CA GLU A 36 -14.21 -15.91 -12.71
C GLU A 36 -13.35 -14.89 -13.48
N GLU A 37 -13.56 -13.59 -13.22
CA GLU A 37 -12.85 -12.52 -13.89
C GLU A 37 -11.41 -12.45 -13.42
N LYS A 38 -10.47 -12.67 -14.36
CA LYS A 38 -9.02 -12.52 -14.13
C LYS A 38 -8.53 -11.22 -14.73
N GLY A 39 -7.38 -10.75 -14.20
CA GLY A 39 -6.69 -9.57 -14.72
C GLY A 39 -6.83 -8.35 -13.81
N PHE A 40 -6.55 -7.18 -14.37
CA PHE A 40 -6.49 -5.92 -13.64
C PHE A 40 -7.33 -4.86 -14.35
N ASP A 41 -8.11 -4.09 -13.58
CA ASP A 41 -8.84 -2.92 -14.05
C ASP A 41 -8.28 -1.65 -13.37
N LEU A 42 -7.42 -0.93 -14.07
CA LEU A 42 -6.79 0.29 -13.56
C LEU A 42 -7.79 1.44 -13.34
N SER A 43 -9.02 1.30 -13.82
CA SER A 43 -10.06 2.32 -13.65
C SER A 43 -10.92 2.12 -12.40
N VAL A 44 -10.70 1.04 -11.64
CA VAL A 44 -11.55 0.72 -10.49
C VAL A 44 -11.39 1.76 -9.38
N PRO A 45 -12.49 2.34 -8.85
CA PRO A 45 -12.43 3.25 -7.71
C PRO A 45 -12.31 2.50 -6.38
N LEU A 46 -11.77 3.19 -5.37
CA LEU A 46 -11.72 2.70 -4.01
C LEU A 46 -13.15 2.45 -3.48
N GLN A 47 -13.41 1.25 -2.99
CA GLN A 47 -14.65 0.89 -2.33
C GLN A 47 -14.62 1.29 -0.85
N SER A 48 -15.78 1.64 -0.31
CA SER A 48 -15.90 1.87 1.13
C SER A 48 -15.74 0.57 1.90
N VAL A 49 -14.90 0.56 2.94
CA VAL A 49 -14.77 -0.60 3.85
C VAL A 49 -16.09 -0.91 4.56
N PHE A 50 -16.96 0.09 4.74
CA PHE A 50 -18.29 -0.08 5.35
C PHE A 50 -19.28 -0.85 4.48
N ASN A 51 -18.98 -1.14 3.22
CA ASN A 51 -19.81 -2.01 2.40
C ASN A 51 -19.97 -3.39 3.03
N VAL A 52 -18.93 -3.89 3.72
CA VAL A 52 -18.97 -5.18 4.42
C VAL A 52 -19.96 -5.16 5.57
N LEU A 53 -20.08 -4.04 6.27
CA LEU A 53 -20.97 -3.91 7.44
C LEU A 53 -22.46 -3.93 7.06
N ASN A 54 -22.82 -3.53 5.83
CA ASN A 54 -24.20 -3.61 5.36
C ASN A 54 -24.50 -4.86 4.53
N GLY A 55 -23.64 -5.88 4.61
CA GLY A 55 -23.78 -7.17 3.92
C GLY A 55 -23.59 -7.08 2.40
N ASN A 56 -22.88 -6.06 1.91
CA ASN A 56 -22.66 -5.79 0.47
C ASN A 56 -23.94 -5.61 -0.37
N ASN A 57 -25.09 -5.37 0.27
CA ASN A 57 -26.37 -5.17 -0.41
C ASN A 57 -26.40 -3.88 -1.24
N GLN A 58 -25.62 -2.88 -0.81
CA GLN A 58 -25.43 -1.64 -1.55
C GLN A 58 -23.96 -1.27 -1.49
N ARG A 59 -23.35 -0.98 -2.65
CA ARG A 59 -21.94 -0.64 -2.75
C ARG A 59 -21.75 0.85 -2.88
N PHE A 60 -20.86 1.38 -2.05
CA PHE A 60 -20.41 2.77 -2.07
C PHE A 60 -18.95 2.84 -2.46
N TYR A 61 -18.61 3.87 -3.22
CA TYR A 61 -17.27 4.10 -3.76
C TYR A 61 -16.82 5.50 -3.42
N TYR A 62 -15.54 5.66 -3.10
CA TYR A 62 -14.92 6.98 -3.04
C TYR A 62 -14.74 7.50 -4.46
N GLN A 63 -15.07 8.77 -4.65
CA GLN A 63 -14.90 9.41 -5.95
C GLN A 63 -13.41 9.64 -6.20
N PRO A 64 -12.93 9.55 -7.47
CA PRO A 64 -11.59 9.99 -7.82
C PRO A 64 -11.40 11.44 -7.35
N GLY A 65 -10.48 11.62 -6.43
CA GLY A 65 -10.27 12.91 -5.79
C GLY A 65 -9.00 12.90 -4.96
N ASP A 66 -8.63 14.06 -4.53
CA ASP A 66 -7.54 14.30 -3.61
C ASP A 66 -8.10 15.04 -2.38
N MET A 67 -7.39 15.01 -1.30
CA MET A 67 -7.58 15.96 -0.21
C MET A 67 -7.04 17.30 -0.72
N ASP A 68 -7.89 18.08 -1.37
CA ASP A 68 -7.52 19.41 -1.86
C ASP A 68 -7.34 20.39 -0.69
N ASP A 69 -6.72 21.53 -0.98
CA ASP A 69 -6.46 22.61 -0.02
C ASP A 69 -7.73 23.18 0.63
N GLN A 70 -8.89 22.79 0.17
CA GLN A 70 -10.17 23.27 0.70
C GLN A 70 -10.75 22.34 1.79
N GLY A 71 -10.02 21.28 2.17
CA GLY A 71 -10.41 20.37 3.24
C GLY A 71 -11.73 19.63 2.99
N LYS A 72 -12.10 19.46 1.72
CA LYS A 72 -13.30 18.69 1.37
C LYS A 72 -13.09 17.23 1.66
N ILE A 73 -13.87 16.72 2.60
CA ILE A 73 -13.91 15.29 2.87
C ILE A 73 -14.63 14.60 1.71
N ASN A 74 -13.99 13.57 1.17
CA ASN A 74 -14.55 12.74 0.12
C ASN A 74 -15.43 11.65 0.74
N TYR A 75 -16.74 11.83 0.71
CA TYR A 75 -17.69 10.83 1.17
C TYR A 75 -17.96 9.79 0.10
N PRO A 76 -18.09 8.49 0.48
CA PRO A 76 -18.45 7.46 -0.49
C PRO A 76 -19.87 7.64 -1.00
N ALA A 77 -20.06 7.40 -2.30
CA ALA A 77 -21.34 7.50 -3.00
C ALA A 77 -21.67 6.20 -3.74
N SER A 78 -22.94 5.98 -4.05
CA SER A 78 -23.39 4.80 -4.81
C SER A 78 -22.94 4.84 -6.29
N GLU A 79 -22.59 6.03 -6.81
CA GLU A 79 -22.08 6.18 -8.16
C GLU A 79 -20.65 5.69 -8.27
N LYS A 80 -20.40 4.74 -9.18
CA LYS A 80 -19.05 4.25 -9.50
C LYS A 80 -18.43 5.14 -10.58
N LYS A 81 -17.53 6.07 -10.20
CA LYS A 81 -16.76 6.86 -11.15
C LYS A 81 -15.40 6.23 -11.39
N PRO A 82 -15.04 5.90 -12.64
CA PRO A 82 -13.76 5.29 -12.94
C PRO A 82 -12.60 6.29 -12.78
N PHE A 83 -11.43 5.79 -12.41
CA PHE A 83 -10.18 6.53 -12.52
C PHE A 83 -9.79 6.68 -13.97
N SER A 84 -9.32 7.86 -14.35
CA SER A 84 -8.74 8.11 -15.66
C SER A 84 -7.22 8.14 -15.61
N ARG A 85 -6.59 7.89 -16.76
CA ARG A 85 -5.13 8.01 -16.89
C ARG A 85 -4.66 9.43 -16.56
N GLU A 86 -5.41 10.43 -16.97
CA GLU A 86 -5.11 11.85 -16.73
C GLU A 86 -5.12 12.16 -15.22
N PHE A 87 -6.04 11.53 -14.48
CA PHE A 87 -6.09 11.66 -13.03
C PHE A 87 -4.84 11.08 -12.37
N TYR A 88 -4.43 9.87 -12.76
CA TYR A 88 -3.18 9.27 -12.26
C TYR A 88 -1.96 10.15 -12.56
N MET A 89 -1.86 10.66 -13.77
CA MET A 89 -0.77 11.56 -14.17
C MET A 89 -0.74 12.84 -13.32
N LYS A 90 -1.91 13.43 -13.03
CA LYS A 90 -2.04 14.61 -12.17
C LYS A 90 -1.56 14.33 -10.75
N ILE A 91 -1.95 13.20 -10.16
CA ILE A 91 -1.50 12.78 -8.83
C ILE A 91 0.02 12.60 -8.81
N CYS A 92 0.57 11.85 -9.77
CA CYS A 92 2.02 11.64 -9.87
C CYS A 92 2.78 12.98 -9.98
N GLN A 93 2.32 13.89 -10.83
CA GLN A 93 2.98 15.18 -11.00
C GLN A 93 2.96 16.01 -9.72
N ARG A 94 1.82 16.05 -9.03
CA ARG A 94 1.69 16.77 -7.76
C ARG A 94 2.59 16.20 -6.67
N MET A 95 2.65 14.87 -6.54
CA MET A 95 3.56 14.23 -5.60
C MET A 95 5.01 14.57 -5.90
N LEU A 96 5.43 14.49 -7.17
CA LEU A 96 6.78 14.87 -7.60
C LEU A 96 7.11 16.32 -7.26
N ASP A 97 6.18 17.25 -7.48
CA ASP A 97 6.38 18.67 -7.20
C ASP A 97 6.52 18.92 -5.69
N ASN A 98 5.73 18.26 -4.86
CA ASN A 98 5.85 18.32 -3.41
C ASN A 98 7.19 17.74 -2.94
N PHE A 99 7.62 16.59 -3.49
CA PHE A 99 8.86 15.93 -3.10
C PHE A 99 10.12 16.71 -3.52
N ARG A 100 10.09 17.46 -4.62
CA ARG A 100 11.23 18.29 -5.07
C ARG A 100 11.60 19.38 -4.06
N GLY A 101 10.64 19.86 -3.27
CA GLY A 101 10.85 20.87 -2.24
C GLY A 101 11.26 20.32 -0.89
N MET A 102 11.30 18.99 -0.72
CA MET A 102 11.60 18.36 0.56
C MET A 102 13.11 18.15 0.77
N ASN A 103 13.58 18.48 1.97
CA ASN A 103 14.87 18.01 2.46
C ASN A 103 14.66 16.64 3.13
N TRP A 104 15.20 15.59 2.55
CA TRP A 104 15.05 14.21 3.00
C TRP A 104 15.86 13.93 4.28
N SER A 105 15.33 14.34 5.42
CA SER A 105 15.86 14.07 6.75
C SER A 105 14.78 13.45 7.63
N GLU A 106 15.13 12.93 8.79
CA GLU A 106 14.16 12.36 9.74
C GLU A 106 13.06 13.36 10.16
N GLU A 107 13.38 14.65 10.19
CA GLU A 107 12.43 15.71 10.54
C GLU A 107 11.27 15.84 9.54
N TYR A 108 11.47 15.37 8.29
CA TYR A 108 10.47 15.47 7.23
C TYR A 108 9.59 14.20 7.06
N LEU A 109 9.76 13.20 7.90
CA LEU A 109 8.97 11.97 7.81
C LEU A 109 7.46 12.26 7.89
N ASN A 110 7.03 13.12 8.80
CA ASN A 110 5.63 13.50 8.93
C ASN A 110 5.12 14.27 7.70
N SER A 111 5.95 15.12 7.11
CA SER A 111 5.60 15.83 5.87
C SER A 111 5.49 14.87 4.69
N LEU A 112 6.38 13.88 4.59
CA LEU A 112 6.30 12.81 3.59
C LEU A 112 4.99 12.03 3.74
N LEU A 113 4.67 11.58 4.96
CA LEU A 113 3.43 10.85 5.24
C LEU A 113 2.20 11.68 4.90
N ALA A 114 2.18 12.98 5.25
CA ALA A 114 1.07 13.88 4.93
C ALA A 114 0.87 14.05 3.41
N VAL A 115 1.96 14.18 2.63
CA VAL A 115 1.87 14.23 1.15
C VAL A 115 1.34 12.93 0.58
N MET A 116 1.79 11.79 1.09
CA MET A 116 1.30 10.48 0.64
C MET A 116 -0.17 10.30 0.99
N GLU A 117 -0.58 10.63 2.22
CA GLU A 117 -1.96 10.58 2.67
C GLU A 117 -2.88 11.42 1.79
N ALA A 118 -2.54 12.69 1.56
CA ALA A 118 -3.33 13.61 0.75
C ALA A 118 -3.54 13.13 -0.69
N ASN A 119 -2.61 12.35 -1.24
CA ASN A 119 -2.66 11.93 -2.64
C ASN A 119 -3.14 10.48 -2.84
N LEU A 120 -2.93 9.59 -1.87
CA LEU A 120 -3.13 8.14 -2.05
C LEU A 120 -4.30 7.56 -1.27
N SER A 121 -4.93 8.32 -0.35
CA SER A 121 -6.01 7.82 0.52
C SER A 121 -7.27 7.40 -0.23
N TYR A 122 -7.52 7.95 -1.41
CA TYR A 122 -8.68 7.60 -2.23
C TYR A 122 -8.35 6.74 -3.45
N MET A 123 -7.13 6.20 -3.51
CA MET A 123 -6.72 5.26 -4.55
C MET A 123 -6.71 3.84 -3.99
N PRO A 124 -7.20 2.83 -4.72
CA PRO A 124 -7.15 1.45 -4.26
C PRO A 124 -5.71 0.91 -4.29
N SER A 125 -5.35 0.09 -3.31
CA SER A 125 -4.06 -0.62 -3.27
C SER A 125 -4.00 -1.77 -4.28
N SER A 126 -5.15 -2.35 -4.61
CA SER A 126 -5.27 -3.40 -5.62
C SER A 126 -6.31 -3.04 -6.67
N THR A 127 -5.97 -3.30 -7.94
CA THR A 127 -6.84 -3.19 -9.10
C THR A 127 -7.15 -4.55 -9.72
N SER A 128 -6.86 -5.64 -8.99
CA SER A 128 -7.18 -7.01 -9.41
C SER A 128 -8.68 -7.22 -9.49
N ASN A 129 -9.14 -7.86 -10.57
CA ASN A 129 -10.56 -8.22 -10.72
C ASN A 129 -11.00 -9.30 -9.72
N GLU A 130 -10.06 -10.07 -9.18
CA GLU A 130 -10.31 -11.13 -8.20
C GLU A 130 -10.45 -10.62 -6.75
N GLU A 131 -10.08 -9.36 -6.50
CA GLU A 131 -9.96 -8.78 -5.16
C GLU A 131 -10.94 -7.62 -4.94
N LEU A 132 -11.28 -7.37 -3.68
CA LEU A 132 -11.97 -6.15 -3.28
C LEU A 132 -10.97 -4.99 -3.30
N SER A 133 -11.40 -3.86 -3.88
CA SER A 133 -10.58 -2.64 -3.96
C SER A 133 -10.98 -1.69 -2.83
N ASP A 134 -10.92 -2.15 -1.57
CA ASP A 134 -11.43 -1.46 -0.39
C ASP A 134 -10.36 -1.04 0.62
N ILE A 135 -9.10 -1.29 0.30
CA ILE A 135 -7.93 -0.78 1.05
C ILE A 135 -7.26 0.31 0.22
N SER A 136 -6.98 1.45 0.84
CA SER A 136 -6.32 2.56 0.17
C SER A 136 -4.84 2.27 -0.11
N LEU A 137 -4.32 2.88 -1.16
CA LEU A 137 -2.89 2.78 -1.47
C LEU A 137 -2.04 3.41 -0.34
N PHE A 138 -2.55 4.46 0.32
CA PHE A 138 -1.87 5.06 1.47
C PHE A 138 -1.74 4.07 2.64
N ASP A 139 -2.81 3.40 3.02
CA ASP A 139 -2.79 2.44 4.13
C ASP A 139 -1.85 1.26 3.83
N HIS A 140 -1.89 0.75 2.60
CA HIS A 140 -0.99 -0.30 2.14
C HIS A 140 0.48 0.11 2.23
N VAL A 141 0.84 1.27 1.70
CA VAL A 141 2.23 1.77 1.73
C VAL A 141 2.70 2.05 3.15
N LYS A 142 1.83 2.61 4.01
CA LYS A 142 2.12 2.85 5.42
C LYS A 142 2.40 1.54 6.18
N LEU A 143 1.57 0.52 5.95
CA LEU A 143 1.77 -0.80 6.53
C LEU A 143 3.06 -1.46 6.01
N THR A 144 3.32 -1.37 4.71
CA THR A 144 4.56 -1.86 4.09
C THR A 144 5.79 -1.20 4.71
N ALA A 145 5.76 0.11 4.93
CA ALA A 145 6.86 0.84 5.57
C ALA A 145 7.09 0.39 7.02
N ALA A 146 6.02 0.23 7.80
CA ALA A 146 6.10 -0.25 9.19
C ALA A 146 6.69 -1.66 9.27
N ILE A 147 6.22 -2.59 8.44
CA ILE A 147 6.75 -3.96 8.37
C ILE A 147 8.21 -3.94 7.92
N SER A 148 8.56 -3.12 6.92
CA SER A 148 9.95 -2.96 6.45
C SER A 148 10.88 -2.53 7.58
N SER A 149 10.48 -1.57 8.40
CA SER A 149 11.27 -1.11 9.54
C SER A 149 11.50 -2.23 10.56
N CYS A 150 10.46 -2.99 10.90
CA CYS A 150 10.60 -4.11 11.81
C CYS A 150 11.53 -5.21 11.28
N ILE A 151 11.43 -5.55 10.00
CA ILE A 151 12.31 -6.54 9.36
C ILE A 151 13.76 -6.02 9.34
N TYR A 152 13.94 -4.75 9.00
CA TYR A 152 15.25 -4.10 8.96
C TYR A 152 15.94 -4.16 10.33
N ASP A 153 15.24 -3.76 11.40
CA ASP A 153 15.78 -3.77 12.76
C ASP A 153 16.15 -5.19 13.19
N TYR A 154 15.26 -6.17 12.96
CA TYR A 154 15.52 -7.57 13.29
C TYR A 154 16.78 -8.12 12.60
N LEU A 155 16.93 -7.88 11.29
CA LEU A 155 18.07 -8.39 10.53
C LEU A 155 19.39 -7.73 10.97
N ASN A 156 19.37 -6.43 11.23
CA ASN A 156 20.57 -5.73 11.68
C ASN A 156 20.99 -6.09 13.09
N GLU A 157 20.06 -6.19 14.04
CA GLU A 157 20.36 -6.59 15.41
C GLU A 157 20.93 -8.02 15.50
N ASN A 158 20.52 -8.89 14.58
CA ASN A 158 21.00 -10.26 14.50
C ASN A 158 22.18 -10.45 13.52
N HIS A 159 22.69 -9.38 12.91
CA HIS A 159 23.79 -9.42 11.95
C HIS A 159 23.55 -10.35 10.76
N LEU A 160 22.33 -10.35 10.23
CA LEU A 160 21.87 -11.23 9.15
C LEU A 160 21.90 -10.52 7.81
N SER A 161 22.37 -11.20 6.75
CA SER A 161 22.33 -10.69 5.37
C SER A 161 20.89 -10.71 4.83
N TYR A 162 20.45 -9.58 4.25
CA TYR A 162 19.07 -9.43 3.75
C TYR A 162 18.74 -10.43 2.65
N LYS A 163 19.62 -10.56 1.64
CA LYS A 163 19.42 -11.50 0.55
C LYS A 163 19.39 -12.94 1.03
N THR A 164 20.40 -13.32 1.80
CA THR A 164 20.54 -14.70 2.27
C THR A 164 19.33 -15.15 3.10
N GLU A 165 18.90 -14.34 4.07
CA GLU A 165 17.81 -14.69 4.97
C GLU A 165 16.44 -14.63 4.31
N LEU A 166 16.19 -13.61 3.47
CA LEU A 166 14.87 -13.37 2.88
C LEU A 166 14.62 -14.15 1.58
N PHE A 167 15.68 -14.53 0.84
CA PHE A 167 15.54 -15.13 -0.49
C PHE A 167 16.24 -16.47 -0.67
N ASP A 168 17.47 -16.63 -0.17
CA ASP A 168 18.26 -17.82 -0.46
C ASP A 168 17.89 -18.98 0.47
N LYS A 169 17.80 -18.75 1.80
CA LYS A 169 17.50 -19.78 2.80
C LYS A 169 16.01 -19.91 3.10
N LYS A 170 15.24 -18.85 2.98
CA LYS A 170 13.82 -18.76 3.37
C LYS A 170 13.54 -19.03 4.87
N ASP A 171 14.56 -19.14 5.69
CA ASP A 171 14.44 -19.42 7.13
C ASP A 171 13.73 -18.31 7.89
N PHE A 172 13.72 -17.09 7.32
CA PHE A 172 13.06 -15.93 7.90
C PHE A 172 11.55 -16.15 8.13
N TYR A 173 10.89 -16.88 7.24
CA TYR A 173 9.44 -17.11 7.32
C TYR A 173 9.00 -17.90 8.55
N ASP A 174 9.90 -18.63 9.17
CA ASP A 174 9.65 -19.43 10.39
C ASP A 174 10.11 -18.69 11.66
N ARG A 175 10.57 -17.43 11.55
CA ARG A 175 11.08 -16.65 12.68
C ARG A 175 10.06 -15.65 13.21
N ASN A 176 10.05 -15.48 14.54
CA ASN A 176 9.31 -14.42 15.21
C ASN A 176 10.11 -13.11 15.12
N ALA A 177 10.06 -12.44 13.97
CA ALA A 177 10.86 -11.25 13.68
C ALA A 177 10.21 -9.94 14.19
N PHE A 178 8.90 -9.91 14.38
CA PHE A 178 8.15 -8.75 14.91
C PHE A 178 6.83 -9.21 15.53
N LEU A 179 6.26 -8.32 16.34
CA LEU A 179 4.96 -8.50 16.98
C LEU A 179 3.93 -7.57 16.34
N LEU A 180 2.82 -8.12 15.90
CA LEU A 180 1.66 -7.34 15.49
C LEU A 180 0.75 -7.13 16.70
N CYS A 181 0.55 -5.85 17.10
CA CYS A 181 -0.34 -5.46 18.18
C CYS A 181 -1.58 -4.78 17.62
N SER A 182 -2.76 -5.22 18.04
CA SER A 182 -4.03 -4.54 17.79
C SER A 182 -4.65 -4.13 19.11
N MET A 183 -5.14 -2.88 19.19
CA MET A 183 -5.85 -2.37 20.35
C MET A 183 -7.19 -1.77 19.92
N ASP A 184 -8.26 -2.17 20.59
CA ASP A 184 -9.54 -1.46 20.56
C ASP A 184 -9.59 -0.47 21.72
N ILE A 185 -10.03 0.76 21.45
CA ILE A 185 -10.17 1.84 22.43
C ILE A 185 -11.65 2.16 22.59
#